data_333ffb83ea3c82c8326866403e7f3da9
#
_entry.id   333ffb83ea3c82c8326866403e7f3da9
#
_cell.length_a   1.000
_cell.length_b   1.000
_cell.length_c   1.000
_cell.angle_alpha   90.00
_cell.angle_beta   90.00
_cell.angle_gamma   90.00
#
_symmetry.space_group_name_H-M   'P 1'
#
loop_
_entity.id
_entity.type
_entity.pdbx_description
1 polymer ?
#
loop_
_entity_poly.entity_id
_entity_poly.type
_entity_poly.pdbx_seq_one_letter_code
_entity_poly.pdbx_strand_id
1 'polypeptide(L)'
;PYRIKVLNTINFKKSMHYNPFAYLHSEKDILKLVTTLIANTKGEGKAGDDFWVKAETLLYCALIGYIHYEAPVEEQNFATLIEFINAMEVREDDEEFKNPVDLMFDALEAEKPNHFAVRQYKKYKLAAGKTAKSILISCGARLAVFDIAELREVTSYDELELDTLGDRKTALFLIMSDTDDSFNFLISMCYTQLFNLLCEKADDVYGGRLPVHVRCLIDECANIGQIPKLEKLVATIRSREISACLVLQAQSQLKAIYKDNADTIIGNMDTSIFLGGKEPTTLKELAAVLGKETIDTYNTGESRGRETSHSLNYQKLGKELMSQDELAVMDGGKCILQLRGVRPFLSDKYDITKHPNFKYTADASDKNTFDIEAFLSTRLKLKPNEVFDVYEVDTQGA
;
A
#
# COMPACT_ATOMS: atom_id res chain seq x y z
N PRO A 1 21.15 1.97 -17.43
CA PRO A 1 21.05 2.34 -16.03
C PRO A 1 19.58 2.42 -15.63
N TYR A 2 19.27 2.21 -14.34
CA TYR A 2 17.94 2.44 -13.78
C TYR A 2 17.74 3.92 -13.52
N ARG A 3 16.52 4.42 -13.77
CA ARG A 3 16.08 5.66 -13.15
C ARG A 3 15.82 5.41 -11.67
N ILE A 4 16.19 6.36 -10.83
CA ILE A 4 15.95 6.27 -9.39
C ILE A 4 14.86 7.25 -9.02
N LYS A 5 13.86 6.77 -8.29
CA LYS A 5 12.77 7.55 -7.71
C LYS A 5 12.69 7.24 -6.22
N VAL A 6 12.38 8.22 -5.40
CA VAL A 6 12.37 8.08 -3.94
C VAL A 6 11.15 8.81 -3.37
N LEU A 7 10.34 8.10 -2.61
CA LEU A 7 9.34 8.67 -1.70
C LEU A 7 9.77 8.32 -0.27
N ASN A 8 10.07 9.33 0.53
CA ASN A 8 10.58 9.15 1.88
C ASN A 8 9.65 9.84 2.89
N THR A 9 8.90 9.04 3.65
CA THR A 9 7.96 9.56 4.66
C THR A 9 8.59 9.75 6.06
N ILE A 10 9.85 9.34 6.24
CA ILE A 10 10.62 9.60 7.47
C ILE A 10 11.20 11.01 7.44
N ASN A 11 11.70 11.43 6.27
CA ASN A 11 12.30 12.74 6.08
C ASN A 11 11.92 13.29 4.71
N PHE A 12 10.92 14.15 4.68
CA PHE A 12 10.39 14.73 3.44
C PHE A 12 11.41 15.55 2.65
N LYS A 13 12.44 16.11 3.29
CA LYS A 13 13.55 16.80 2.59
C LYS A 13 14.39 15.85 1.73
N LYS A 14 14.35 14.56 2.02
CA LYS A 14 15.02 13.50 1.28
C LYS A 14 14.06 12.73 0.35
N SER A 15 12.96 13.36 -0.04
CA SER A 15 11.91 12.78 -0.89
C SER A 15 11.76 13.53 -2.19
N MET A 16 11.35 12.82 -3.22
CA MET A 16 10.70 13.40 -4.39
C MET A 16 9.23 13.66 -4.08
N HIS A 17 8.61 14.52 -4.85
CA HIS A 17 7.21 14.86 -4.71
C HIS A 17 6.32 13.72 -5.28
N TYR A 18 5.24 13.47 -4.58
CA TYR A 18 4.21 12.52 -4.99
C TYR A 18 2.84 13.15 -4.83
N ASN A 19 2.23 13.52 -5.93
CA ASN A 19 0.88 14.07 -5.94
C ASN A 19 -0.12 13.02 -6.45
N PRO A 20 -0.98 12.45 -5.58
CA PRO A 20 -1.98 11.48 -5.99
C PRO A 20 -2.99 12.01 -7.02
N PHE A 21 -3.22 13.32 -7.11
CA PHE A 21 -4.12 13.90 -8.10
C PHE A 21 -3.58 13.79 -9.53
N ALA A 22 -2.26 13.74 -9.72
CA ALA A 22 -1.63 13.57 -11.02
C ALA A 22 -2.00 12.23 -11.71
N TYR A 23 -2.53 11.28 -10.97
CA TYR A 23 -2.92 9.94 -11.45
C TYR A 23 -4.43 9.72 -11.51
N LEU A 24 -5.21 10.80 -11.46
CA LEU A 24 -6.66 10.76 -11.65
C LEU A 24 -6.96 10.97 -13.13
N HIS A 25 -7.50 9.97 -13.80
CA HIS A 25 -7.89 10.05 -15.20
C HIS A 25 -9.41 9.90 -15.39
N SER A 26 -10.11 9.45 -14.35
CA SER A 26 -11.54 9.15 -14.43
C SER A 26 -12.24 9.27 -13.07
N GLU A 27 -13.58 9.33 -13.09
CA GLU A 27 -14.42 9.26 -11.90
C GLU A 27 -14.13 8.00 -11.05
N LYS A 28 -13.71 6.90 -11.69
CA LYS A 28 -13.33 5.66 -11.01
C LYS A 28 -12.06 5.83 -10.17
N ASP A 29 -11.10 6.61 -10.67
CA ASP A 29 -9.83 6.83 -9.97
C ASP A 29 -10.04 7.75 -8.77
N ILE A 30 -10.93 8.74 -8.90
CA ILE A 30 -11.36 9.57 -7.75
C ILE A 30 -11.94 8.67 -6.65
N LEU A 31 -12.85 7.76 -7.00
CA LEU A 31 -13.44 6.85 -6.02
C LEU A 31 -12.41 5.91 -5.39
N LYS A 32 -11.43 5.40 -6.17
CA LYS A 32 -10.33 4.57 -5.65
C LYS A 32 -9.46 5.36 -4.66
N LEU A 33 -9.08 6.60 -5.01
CA LEU A 33 -8.31 7.49 -4.16
C LEU A 33 -9.01 7.73 -2.82
N VAL A 34 -10.29 8.13 -2.86
CA VAL A 34 -11.12 8.35 -1.67
C VAL A 34 -11.24 7.09 -0.81
N THR A 35 -11.49 5.95 -1.44
CA THR A 35 -11.59 4.66 -0.72
C THR A 35 -10.29 4.34 0.01
N THR A 36 -9.15 4.56 -0.63
CA THR A 36 -7.84 4.30 -0.04
C THR A 36 -7.53 5.27 1.10
N LEU A 37 -7.84 6.55 0.91
CA LEU A 37 -7.69 7.58 1.94
C LEU A 37 -8.51 7.20 3.19
N ILE A 38 -9.79 6.93 3.04
CA ILE A 38 -10.68 6.59 4.15
C ILE A 38 -10.23 5.28 4.83
N ALA A 39 -9.81 4.28 4.08
CA ALA A 39 -9.36 3.00 4.63
C ALA A 39 -8.14 3.14 5.56
N ASN A 40 -7.22 4.06 5.23
CA ASN A 40 -5.92 4.20 5.89
C ASN A 40 -5.81 5.42 6.84
N THR A 41 -6.86 6.22 6.97
CA THR A 41 -6.93 7.34 7.92
C THR A 41 -7.99 7.14 9.00
N LYS A 42 -8.34 5.88 9.29
CA LYS A 42 -9.22 5.54 10.40
C LYS A 42 -8.44 5.67 11.70
N GLY A 43 -8.97 6.43 12.67
CA GLY A 43 -8.47 6.38 14.04
C GLY A 43 -8.66 4.99 14.67
N GLU A 44 -8.03 4.74 15.82
CA GLU A 44 -8.07 3.46 16.56
C GLU A 44 -9.49 3.05 17.09
N GLY A 45 -10.55 3.67 16.58
CA GLY A 45 -11.94 3.37 16.94
C GLY A 45 -12.49 2.13 16.20
N LYS A 46 -13.57 1.57 16.75
CA LYS A 46 -14.38 0.53 16.09
C LYS A 46 -14.74 0.97 14.68
N ALA A 47 -14.72 0.03 13.73
CA ALA A 47 -15.11 0.26 12.33
C ALA A 47 -16.32 1.19 12.29
N GLY A 48 -16.13 2.40 11.71
CA GLY A 48 -17.17 3.42 11.67
C GLY A 48 -18.44 2.87 11.03
N ASP A 49 -19.58 3.34 11.49
CA ASP A 49 -20.86 3.01 10.91
C ASP A 49 -20.77 3.22 9.38
N ASP A 50 -21.24 2.26 8.62
CA ASP A 50 -21.25 2.26 7.14
C ASP A 50 -21.85 3.57 6.57
N PHE A 51 -22.78 4.18 7.31
CA PHE A 51 -23.34 5.48 6.96
C PHE A 51 -22.28 6.59 6.90
N TRP A 52 -21.42 6.72 7.92
CA TRP A 52 -20.41 7.79 7.98
C TRP A 52 -19.39 7.66 6.85
N VAL A 53 -18.89 6.45 6.62
CA VAL A 53 -17.95 6.17 5.53
C VAL A 53 -18.56 6.53 4.16
N LYS A 54 -19.85 6.20 3.93
CA LYS A 54 -20.55 6.56 2.70
C LYS A 54 -20.74 8.06 2.55
N ALA A 55 -21.09 8.75 3.63
CA ALA A 55 -21.29 10.19 3.62
C ALA A 55 -19.98 10.96 3.38
N GLU A 56 -18.91 10.58 4.06
CA GLU A 56 -17.55 11.11 3.81
C GLU A 56 -17.10 10.86 2.37
N THR A 57 -17.37 9.66 1.84
CA THR A 57 -17.07 9.33 0.44
C THR A 57 -17.76 10.27 -0.54
N LEU A 58 -19.02 10.61 -0.29
CA LEU A 58 -19.76 11.56 -1.13
C LEU A 58 -19.12 12.94 -1.14
N LEU A 59 -18.77 13.46 0.04
CA LEU A 59 -18.13 14.77 0.16
C LEU A 59 -16.75 14.78 -0.50
N TYR A 60 -15.88 13.83 -0.18
CA TYR A 60 -14.57 13.75 -0.81
C TYR A 60 -14.65 13.58 -2.33
N CYS A 61 -15.54 12.73 -2.84
CA CYS A 61 -15.74 12.58 -4.29
C CYS A 61 -16.24 13.88 -4.95
N ALA A 62 -17.05 14.66 -4.25
CA ALA A 62 -17.51 15.95 -4.74
C ALA A 62 -16.35 16.95 -4.84
N LEU A 63 -15.60 17.14 -3.74
CA LEU A 63 -14.52 18.12 -3.67
C LEU A 63 -13.35 17.74 -4.58
N ILE A 64 -12.88 16.49 -4.52
CA ILE A 64 -11.78 16.01 -5.37
C ILE A 64 -12.21 16.04 -6.86
N GLY A 65 -13.47 15.68 -7.14
CA GLY A 65 -14.01 15.77 -8.50
C GLY A 65 -14.06 17.20 -9.01
N TYR A 66 -14.44 18.18 -8.17
CA TYR A 66 -14.38 19.58 -8.53
C TYR A 66 -12.94 20.02 -8.84
N ILE A 67 -12.01 19.76 -7.93
CA ILE A 67 -10.60 20.10 -8.08
C ILE A 67 -10.00 19.47 -9.35
N HIS A 68 -10.28 18.20 -9.59
CA HIS A 68 -9.72 17.49 -10.75
C HIS A 68 -10.22 18.03 -12.10
N TYR A 69 -11.52 18.39 -12.23
CA TYR A 69 -12.09 18.76 -13.51
C TYR A 69 -12.12 20.27 -13.76
N GLU A 70 -12.15 21.09 -12.71
CA GLU A 70 -12.41 22.53 -12.85
C GLU A 70 -11.24 23.41 -12.36
N ALA A 71 -10.36 22.88 -11.49
CA ALA A 71 -9.22 23.66 -11.00
C ALA A 71 -8.01 23.56 -11.96
N PRO A 72 -7.17 24.60 -12.03
CA PRO A 72 -5.89 24.54 -12.74
C PRO A 72 -4.98 23.45 -12.16
N VAL A 73 -4.06 22.94 -12.98
CA VAL A 73 -3.22 21.78 -12.63
C VAL A 73 -2.41 22.03 -11.35
N GLU A 74 -1.96 23.25 -11.14
CA GLU A 74 -1.16 23.65 -9.97
C GLU A 74 -1.95 23.55 -8.66
N GLU A 75 -3.28 23.64 -8.73
CA GLU A 75 -4.19 23.54 -7.60
C GLU A 75 -4.76 22.13 -7.41
N GLN A 76 -4.46 21.19 -8.30
CA GLN A 76 -4.91 19.81 -8.18
C GLN A 76 -4.06 19.02 -7.17
N ASN A 77 -4.28 19.27 -5.87
CA ASN A 77 -3.53 18.65 -4.77
C ASN A 77 -4.32 18.63 -3.45
N PHE A 78 -3.74 18.06 -2.41
CA PHE A 78 -4.37 17.99 -1.09
C PHE A 78 -4.45 19.33 -0.37
N ALA A 79 -3.55 20.28 -0.64
CA ALA A 79 -3.63 21.62 -0.03
C ALA A 79 -4.94 22.31 -0.42
N THR A 80 -5.29 22.28 -1.70
CA THR A 80 -6.55 22.81 -2.20
C THR A 80 -7.77 22.10 -1.62
N LEU A 81 -7.70 20.76 -1.47
CA LEU A 81 -8.78 20.00 -0.83
C LEU A 81 -9.02 20.46 0.61
N ILE A 82 -7.97 20.74 1.37
CA ILE A 82 -8.06 21.24 2.74
C ILE A 82 -8.66 22.64 2.76
N GLU A 83 -8.25 23.51 1.83
CA GLU A 83 -8.82 24.87 1.71
C GLU A 83 -10.33 24.80 1.43
N PHE A 84 -10.79 23.89 0.58
CA PHE A 84 -12.22 23.66 0.36
C PHE A 84 -12.93 23.25 1.66
N ILE A 85 -12.37 22.28 2.41
CA ILE A 85 -12.97 21.84 3.67
C ILE A 85 -12.99 22.96 4.69
N ASN A 86 -11.92 23.76 4.79
CA ASN A 86 -11.84 24.89 5.71
C ASN A 86 -12.79 26.03 5.33
N ALA A 87 -13.08 26.20 4.04
CA ALA A 87 -14.05 27.18 3.56
C ALA A 87 -15.51 26.76 3.73
N MET A 88 -15.74 25.47 4.04
CA MET A 88 -17.08 24.97 4.30
C MET A 88 -17.50 25.29 5.74
N GLU A 89 -18.60 26.00 5.89
CA GLU A 89 -19.27 26.28 7.16
C GLU A 89 -20.69 25.73 7.11
N VAL A 90 -21.12 25.08 8.18
CA VAL A 90 -22.48 24.61 8.34
C VAL A 90 -23.12 25.33 9.53
N ARG A 91 -24.17 26.10 9.27
CA ARG A 91 -24.99 26.77 10.30
C ARG A 91 -26.21 25.94 10.61
N GLU A 92 -26.41 25.65 11.89
CA GLU A 92 -27.53 24.81 12.34
C GLU A 92 -28.84 25.61 12.44
N ASP A 93 -28.71 26.91 12.58
CA ASP A 93 -29.78 27.90 12.78
C ASP A 93 -30.28 28.57 11.49
N ASP A 94 -29.58 28.35 10.37
CA ASP A 94 -29.88 28.93 9.07
C ASP A 94 -29.68 27.88 7.95
N GLU A 95 -30.76 27.24 7.54
CA GLU A 95 -30.77 26.23 6.48
C GLU A 95 -30.56 26.83 5.07
N GLU A 96 -30.79 28.13 4.89
CA GLU A 96 -30.58 28.83 3.61
C GLU A 96 -29.15 29.37 3.47
N PHE A 97 -28.34 29.30 4.53
CA PHE A 97 -26.96 29.74 4.50
C PHE A 97 -26.14 28.96 3.46
N LYS A 98 -25.47 29.71 2.58
CA LYS A 98 -24.56 29.18 1.58
C LYS A 98 -23.14 29.62 1.88
N ASN A 99 -22.23 28.66 2.13
CA ASN A 99 -20.80 28.93 2.25
C ASN A 99 -20.17 29.13 0.85
N PRO A 100 -18.90 29.59 0.76
CA PRO A 100 -18.23 29.81 -0.52
C PRO A 100 -18.21 28.59 -1.43
N VAL A 101 -18.06 27.39 -0.87
CA VAL A 101 -18.05 26.12 -1.64
C VAL A 101 -19.44 25.83 -2.21
N ASP A 102 -20.51 26.07 -1.45
CA ASP A 102 -21.88 25.97 -1.97
C ASP A 102 -22.09 26.84 -3.21
N LEU A 103 -21.61 28.08 -3.16
CA LEU A 103 -21.74 29.02 -4.30
C LEU A 103 -20.96 28.53 -5.53
N MET A 104 -19.77 27.94 -5.34
CA MET A 104 -18.98 27.35 -6.42
C MET A 104 -19.71 26.17 -7.07
N PHE A 105 -20.33 25.29 -6.26
CA PHE A 105 -21.10 24.17 -6.78
C PHE A 105 -22.41 24.59 -7.45
N ASP A 106 -23.07 25.64 -6.96
CA ASP A 106 -24.25 26.23 -7.62
C ASP A 106 -23.90 26.79 -9.00
N ALA A 107 -22.77 27.50 -9.11
CA ALA A 107 -22.29 28.03 -10.38
C ALA A 107 -21.95 26.89 -11.36
N LEU A 108 -21.26 25.84 -10.89
CA LEU A 108 -20.94 24.67 -11.71
C LEU A 108 -22.20 23.91 -12.14
N GLU A 109 -23.21 23.81 -11.27
CA GLU A 109 -24.48 23.18 -11.59
C GLU A 109 -25.25 23.96 -12.69
N ALA A 110 -25.24 25.27 -12.59
CA ALA A 110 -25.90 26.12 -13.60
C ALA A 110 -25.28 25.94 -14.99
N GLU A 111 -23.96 25.73 -15.08
CA GLU A 111 -23.25 25.51 -16.32
C GLU A 111 -23.28 24.03 -16.78
N LYS A 112 -23.01 23.10 -15.84
CA LYS A 112 -22.82 21.65 -16.08
C LYS A 112 -23.67 20.80 -15.12
N PRO A 113 -25.02 20.75 -15.27
CA PRO A 113 -25.93 20.11 -14.28
C PRO A 113 -25.69 18.61 -14.08
N ASN A 114 -25.07 17.93 -15.06
CA ASN A 114 -24.75 16.49 -14.98
C ASN A 114 -23.31 16.22 -14.56
N HIS A 115 -22.57 17.24 -14.12
CA HIS A 115 -21.18 17.07 -13.69
C HIS A 115 -21.07 16.09 -12.51
N PHE A 116 -20.03 15.23 -12.54
CA PHE A 116 -19.82 14.22 -11.51
C PHE A 116 -19.78 14.83 -10.09
N ALA A 117 -18.99 15.87 -9.90
CA ALA A 117 -18.82 16.52 -8.60
C ALA A 117 -20.15 17.09 -8.09
N VAL A 118 -20.95 17.73 -8.96
CA VAL A 118 -22.27 18.27 -8.64
C VAL A 118 -23.23 17.15 -8.16
N ARG A 119 -23.23 16.01 -8.87
CA ARG A 119 -24.06 14.86 -8.47
C ARG A 119 -23.69 14.30 -7.10
N GLN A 120 -22.38 14.26 -6.76
CA GLN A 120 -21.91 13.81 -5.44
C GLN A 120 -22.27 14.84 -4.36
N TYR A 121 -22.03 16.14 -4.65
CA TYR A 121 -22.31 17.22 -3.72
C TYR A 121 -23.80 17.31 -3.34
N LYS A 122 -24.68 17.20 -4.32
CA LYS A 122 -26.13 17.15 -4.08
C LYS A 122 -26.54 16.02 -3.12
N LYS A 123 -25.94 14.85 -3.27
CA LYS A 123 -26.20 13.73 -2.36
C LYS A 123 -25.68 14.01 -0.95
N TYR A 124 -24.51 14.63 -0.81
CA TYR A 124 -23.98 15.08 0.49
C TYR A 124 -24.92 16.12 1.12
N LYS A 125 -25.43 17.08 0.38
CA LYS A 125 -26.34 18.13 0.85
C LYS A 125 -27.73 17.61 1.30
N LEU A 126 -28.05 16.35 1.06
CA LEU A 126 -29.23 15.72 1.69
C LEU A 126 -29.05 15.54 3.22
N ALA A 127 -27.82 15.54 3.71
CA ALA A 127 -27.57 15.63 5.13
C ALA A 127 -27.75 17.07 5.60
N ALA A 128 -28.59 17.28 6.62
CA ALA A 128 -28.89 18.61 7.13
C ALA A 128 -28.31 18.84 8.54
N GLY A 129 -28.08 20.11 8.89
CA GLY A 129 -27.78 20.57 10.24
C GLY A 129 -26.61 19.80 10.89
N LYS A 130 -26.85 19.20 12.05
CA LYS A 130 -25.84 18.49 12.85
C LYS A 130 -25.16 17.34 12.10
N THR A 131 -25.87 16.64 11.22
CA THR A 131 -25.32 15.53 10.45
C THR A 131 -24.29 16.03 9.44
N ALA A 132 -24.60 17.07 8.68
CA ALA A 132 -23.66 17.68 7.72
C ALA A 132 -22.41 18.22 8.43
N LYS A 133 -22.58 18.88 9.57
CA LYS A 133 -21.47 19.37 10.41
C LYS A 133 -20.58 18.23 10.91
N SER A 134 -21.17 17.12 11.35
CA SER A 134 -20.42 15.96 11.83
C SER A 134 -19.63 15.28 10.69
N ILE A 135 -20.20 15.18 9.48
CA ILE A 135 -19.49 14.66 8.29
C ILE A 135 -18.29 15.56 7.97
N LEU A 136 -18.49 16.88 7.98
CA LEU A 136 -17.44 17.86 7.68
C LEU A 136 -16.29 17.76 8.70
N ILE A 137 -16.61 17.69 10.00
CA ILE A 137 -15.61 17.52 11.06
C ILE A 137 -14.84 16.20 10.87
N SER A 138 -15.52 15.11 10.53
CA SER A 138 -14.89 13.82 10.31
C SER A 138 -13.93 13.87 9.12
N CYS A 139 -14.34 14.50 8.01
CA CYS A 139 -13.48 14.71 6.85
C CYS A 139 -12.26 15.57 7.22
N GLY A 140 -12.44 16.70 7.91
CA GLY A 140 -11.34 17.54 8.36
C GLY A 140 -10.37 16.81 9.27
N ALA A 141 -10.87 16.01 10.21
CA ALA A 141 -10.02 15.23 11.12
C ALA A 141 -9.13 14.20 10.40
N ARG A 142 -9.63 13.57 9.31
CA ARG A 142 -8.80 12.65 8.49
C ARG A 142 -7.67 13.36 7.75
N LEU A 143 -7.87 14.62 7.39
CA LEU A 143 -6.88 15.42 6.68
C LEU A 143 -5.99 16.27 7.59
N ALA A 144 -6.18 16.20 8.92
CA ALA A 144 -5.41 16.98 9.88
C ALA A 144 -3.89 16.75 9.77
N VAL A 145 -3.47 15.57 9.29
CA VAL A 145 -2.04 15.28 9.04
C VAL A 145 -1.42 16.23 8.00
N PHE A 146 -2.22 16.76 7.07
CA PHE A 146 -1.78 17.71 6.06
C PHE A 146 -1.63 19.16 6.58
N ASP A 147 -1.90 19.40 7.88
CA ASP A 147 -1.48 20.65 8.52
C ASP A 147 0.04 20.76 8.64
N ILE A 148 0.75 19.64 8.50
CA ILE A 148 2.20 19.59 8.41
C ILE A 148 2.66 20.15 7.06
N ALA A 149 3.43 21.24 7.11
CA ALA A 149 3.85 21.96 5.90
C ALA A 149 4.66 21.11 4.93
N GLU A 150 5.58 20.28 5.46
CA GLU A 150 6.41 19.39 4.66
C GLU A 150 5.57 18.33 3.92
N LEU A 151 4.47 17.86 4.53
CA LEU A 151 3.57 16.91 3.88
C LEU A 151 2.80 17.57 2.73
N ARG A 152 2.31 18.80 2.92
CA ARG A 152 1.69 19.56 1.84
C ARG A 152 2.65 19.80 0.69
N GLU A 153 3.89 20.16 1.00
CA GLU A 153 4.94 20.40 -0.01
C GLU A 153 5.20 19.13 -0.83
N VAL A 154 5.47 18.00 -0.19
CA VAL A 154 5.80 16.76 -0.89
C VAL A 154 4.64 16.19 -1.72
N THR A 155 3.40 16.62 -1.45
CA THR A 155 2.20 16.21 -2.20
C THR A 155 1.67 17.27 -3.15
N SER A 156 2.39 18.39 -3.36
CA SER A 156 1.93 19.51 -4.19
C SER A 156 1.99 19.25 -5.69
N TYR A 157 3.01 18.55 -6.17
CA TYR A 157 3.18 18.12 -7.56
C TYR A 157 3.80 16.74 -7.64
N ASP A 158 3.95 16.16 -8.83
CA ASP A 158 4.46 14.78 -8.98
C ASP A 158 5.82 14.70 -9.67
N GLU A 159 6.70 13.88 -9.12
CA GLU A 159 7.99 13.52 -9.71
C GLU A 159 8.16 12.01 -9.86
N LEU A 160 7.24 11.19 -9.30
CA LEU A 160 7.41 9.74 -9.29
C LEU A 160 7.14 9.12 -10.66
N GLU A 161 6.21 9.67 -11.45
CA GLU A 161 5.84 9.15 -12.76
C GLU A 161 5.49 7.65 -12.69
N LEU A 162 4.59 7.28 -11.75
CA LEU A 162 4.23 5.89 -11.47
C LEU A 162 3.75 5.12 -12.70
N ASP A 163 3.07 5.80 -13.60
CA ASP A 163 2.55 5.25 -14.85
C ASP A 163 3.64 4.78 -15.83
N THR A 164 4.89 5.19 -15.60
CA THR A 164 6.03 4.85 -16.48
C THR A 164 6.92 3.72 -15.96
N LEU A 165 6.60 3.12 -14.79
CA LEU A 165 7.43 2.08 -14.19
C LEU A 165 7.50 0.80 -15.03
N GLY A 166 6.45 0.49 -15.76
CA GLY A 166 6.38 -0.65 -16.69
C GLY A 166 6.98 -0.41 -18.08
N ASP A 167 7.36 0.84 -18.40
CA ASP A 167 7.88 1.23 -19.72
C ASP A 167 9.40 1.16 -19.77
N ARG A 168 10.05 1.51 -18.69
CA ARG A 168 11.52 1.63 -18.61
C ARG A 168 12.05 1.23 -17.23
N LYS A 169 13.29 0.75 -17.22
CA LYS A 169 13.95 0.32 -15.98
C LYS A 169 14.00 1.45 -14.96
N THR A 170 13.22 1.32 -13.89
CA THR A 170 13.14 2.27 -12.79
C THR A 170 13.28 1.53 -11.46
N ALA A 171 13.99 2.10 -10.52
CA ALA A 171 14.01 1.67 -9.13
C ALA A 171 13.28 2.74 -8.30
N LEU A 172 12.10 2.41 -7.80
CA LEU A 172 11.31 3.24 -6.89
C LEU A 172 11.55 2.74 -5.47
N PHE A 173 12.07 3.64 -4.63
CA PHE A 173 12.25 3.41 -3.20
C PHE A 173 11.15 4.11 -2.43
N LEU A 174 10.36 3.34 -1.70
CA LEU A 174 9.35 3.82 -0.77
C LEU A 174 9.91 3.62 0.65
N ILE A 175 10.34 4.70 1.27
CA ILE A 175 11.00 4.69 2.59
C ILE A 175 9.99 5.13 3.63
N MET A 176 9.71 4.25 4.60
CA MET A 176 8.74 4.49 5.66
C MET A 176 9.33 4.14 7.02
N SER A 177 8.74 4.72 8.09
CA SER A 177 9.10 4.36 9.47
C SER A 177 8.54 2.99 9.84
N ASP A 178 9.30 2.26 10.65
CA ASP A 178 8.89 1.02 11.29
C ASP A 178 8.21 1.25 12.66
N THR A 179 8.38 2.46 13.23
CA THR A 179 7.88 2.84 14.55
C THR A 179 6.77 3.88 14.54
N ASP A 180 6.56 4.58 13.41
CA ASP A 180 5.56 5.63 13.25
C ASP A 180 4.75 5.39 11.96
N ASP A 181 3.46 5.17 12.08
CA ASP A 181 2.54 4.87 10.99
C ASP A 181 1.76 6.09 10.46
N SER A 182 2.03 7.29 11.01
CA SER A 182 1.29 8.52 10.71
C SER A 182 1.20 8.85 9.22
N PHE A 183 2.22 8.50 8.43
CA PHE A 183 2.29 8.77 7.00
C PHE A 183 2.18 7.52 6.11
N ASN A 184 1.92 6.35 6.68
CA ASN A 184 1.86 5.11 5.92
C ASN A 184 0.69 5.07 4.93
N PHE A 185 -0.34 5.89 5.15
CA PHE A 185 -1.43 6.06 4.19
C PHE A 185 -0.95 6.54 2.81
N LEU A 186 0.14 7.36 2.74
CA LEU A 186 0.73 7.79 1.46
C LEU A 186 1.34 6.60 0.71
N ILE A 187 2.03 5.71 1.41
CA ILE A 187 2.63 4.51 0.83
C ILE A 187 1.54 3.57 0.31
N SER A 188 0.49 3.35 1.10
CA SER A 188 -0.67 2.57 0.68
C SER A 188 -1.37 3.16 -0.55
N MET A 189 -1.50 4.48 -0.59
CA MET A 189 -2.07 5.22 -1.72
C MET A 189 -1.20 5.09 -2.97
N CYS A 190 0.12 5.22 -2.82
CA CYS A 190 1.10 5.04 -3.89
C CYS A 190 1.01 3.61 -4.47
N TYR A 191 0.98 2.56 -3.66
CA TYR A 191 0.82 1.18 -4.13
C TYR A 191 -0.53 0.96 -4.82
N THR A 192 -1.61 1.51 -4.28
CA THR A 192 -2.94 1.39 -4.89
C THR A 192 -2.97 2.00 -6.27
N GLN A 193 -2.42 3.19 -6.43
CA GLN A 193 -2.32 3.87 -7.74
C GLN A 193 -1.37 3.14 -8.67
N LEU A 194 -0.19 2.73 -8.20
CA LEU A 194 0.78 1.98 -8.98
C LEU A 194 0.17 0.72 -9.59
N PHE A 195 -0.46 -0.14 -8.79
CA PHE A 195 -1.07 -1.37 -9.29
C PHE A 195 -2.18 -1.09 -10.32
N ASN A 196 -3.03 -0.09 -10.07
CA ASN A 196 -4.10 0.27 -10.99
C ASN A 196 -3.54 0.78 -12.32
N LEU A 197 -2.61 1.73 -12.27
CA LEU A 197 -1.99 2.32 -13.47
C LEU A 197 -1.25 1.28 -14.32
N LEU A 198 -0.47 0.41 -13.68
CA LEU A 198 0.27 -0.64 -14.38
C LEU A 198 -0.66 -1.68 -15.00
N CYS A 199 -1.74 -2.06 -14.31
CA CYS A 199 -2.72 -2.99 -14.87
C CYS A 199 -3.48 -2.38 -16.05
N GLU A 200 -3.98 -1.15 -15.91
CA GLU A 200 -4.68 -0.44 -16.99
C GLU A 200 -3.75 -0.25 -18.20
N LYS A 201 -2.52 0.18 -17.98
CA LYS A 201 -1.55 0.37 -19.05
C LYS A 201 -1.17 -0.95 -19.74
N ALA A 202 -1.00 -2.03 -18.97
CA ALA A 202 -0.77 -3.36 -19.56
C ALA A 202 -1.92 -3.76 -20.47
N ASP A 203 -3.17 -3.59 -20.03
CA ASP A 203 -4.34 -4.01 -20.77
C ASP A 203 -4.63 -3.11 -21.97
N ASP A 204 -4.64 -1.78 -21.79
CA ASP A 204 -5.13 -0.83 -22.79
C ASP A 204 -4.03 -0.41 -23.79
N VAL A 205 -2.76 -0.36 -23.38
CA VAL A 205 -1.66 0.11 -24.21
C VAL A 205 -0.82 -1.04 -24.78
N TYR A 206 -0.54 -2.07 -23.95
CA TYR A 206 0.40 -3.12 -24.31
C TYR A 206 -0.23 -4.50 -24.59
N GLY A 207 -1.56 -4.56 -24.75
CA GLY A 207 -2.25 -5.80 -25.12
C GLY A 207 -2.16 -6.90 -24.06
N GLY A 208 -2.09 -6.52 -22.79
CA GLY A 208 -2.16 -7.42 -21.64
C GLY A 208 -0.83 -7.66 -20.90
N ARG A 209 0.30 -7.09 -21.38
CA ARG A 209 1.61 -7.37 -20.78
C ARG A 209 2.56 -6.18 -20.86
N LEU A 210 3.11 -5.75 -19.74
CA LEU A 210 4.09 -4.65 -19.68
C LEU A 210 5.40 -5.04 -20.38
N PRO A 211 6.07 -4.10 -21.07
CA PRO A 211 7.36 -4.35 -21.72
C PRO A 211 8.52 -4.55 -20.74
N VAL A 212 8.42 -3.99 -19.54
CA VAL A 212 9.39 -4.17 -18.46
C VAL A 212 8.69 -4.77 -17.25
N HIS A 213 9.22 -5.91 -16.77
CA HIS A 213 8.70 -6.55 -15.56
C HIS A 213 8.82 -5.63 -14.35
N VAL A 214 7.73 -5.43 -13.61
CA VAL A 214 7.70 -4.66 -12.37
C VAL A 214 7.61 -5.60 -11.18
N ARG A 215 8.65 -5.57 -10.34
CA ARG A 215 8.69 -6.34 -9.10
C ARG A 215 8.48 -5.41 -7.91
N CYS A 216 7.41 -5.63 -7.17
CA CYS A 216 7.13 -4.95 -5.91
C CYS A 216 7.69 -5.80 -4.76
N LEU A 217 8.75 -5.32 -4.10
CA LEU A 217 9.28 -5.91 -2.88
C LEU A 217 8.78 -5.09 -1.71
N ILE A 218 7.89 -5.65 -0.92
CA ILE A 218 7.18 -4.95 0.15
C ILE A 218 7.65 -5.55 1.47
N ASP A 219 8.68 -4.93 2.02
CA ASP A 219 9.17 -5.24 3.36
C ASP A 219 8.23 -4.65 4.40
N GLU A 220 8.07 -5.30 5.54
CA GLU A 220 7.12 -4.93 6.60
C GLU A 220 5.70 -4.64 6.05
N CYS A 221 5.20 -5.52 5.19
CA CYS A 221 3.95 -5.32 4.45
C CYS A 221 2.75 -4.96 5.35
N ALA A 222 2.77 -5.38 6.60
CA ALA A 222 1.73 -5.03 7.56
C ALA A 222 1.75 -3.55 7.97
N ASN A 223 2.89 -2.87 7.87
CA ASN A 223 3.03 -1.49 8.31
C ASN A 223 2.57 -0.47 7.27
N ILE A 224 2.50 -0.84 5.99
CA ILE A 224 2.09 0.10 4.93
C ILE A 224 0.60 0.46 4.93
N GLY A 225 -0.18 -0.14 5.82
CA GLY A 225 -1.63 0.00 5.82
C GLY A 225 -2.34 -0.94 4.83
N GLN A 226 -3.60 -0.66 4.54
CA GLN A 226 -4.42 -1.50 3.68
C GLN A 226 -4.34 -1.05 2.21
N ILE A 227 -3.88 -1.92 1.33
CA ILE A 227 -4.07 -1.78 -0.12
C ILE A 227 -5.44 -2.38 -0.46
N PRO A 228 -6.44 -1.56 -0.83
CA PRO A 228 -7.79 -2.08 -1.10
C PRO A 228 -7.78 -3.13 -2.22
N LYS A 229 -8.45 -4.25 -1.98
CA LYS A 229 -8.59 -5.37 -2.95
C LYS A 229 -7.27 -6.05 -3.32
N LEU A 230 -6.27 -6.04 -2.44
CA LEU A 230 -4.98 -6.70 -2.67
C LEU A 230 -5.16 -8.19 -3.02
N GLU A 231 -6.14 -8.88 -2.42
CA GLU A 231 -6.46 -10.28 -2.70
C GLU A 231 -6.82 -10.54 -4.17
N LYS A 232 -7.44 -9.56 -4.83
CA LYS A 232 -7.78 -9.64 -6.26
C LYS A 232 -6.58 -9.26 -7.14
N LEU A 233 -5.81 -8.28 -6.71
CA LEU A 233 -4.61 -7.84 -7.43
C LEU A 233 -3.60 -8.97 -7.53
N VAL A 234 -3.20 -9.60 -6.43
CA VAL A 234 -2.20 -10.68 -6.44
C VAL A 234 -2.62 -11.90 -7.27
N ALA A 235 -3.93 -12.11 -7.43
CA ALA A 235 -4.46 -13.17 -8.30
C ALA A 235 -4.29 -12.88 -9.81
N THR A 236 -4.16 -11.62 -10.21
CA THR A 236 -4.26 -11.18 -11.62
C THR A 236 -3.02 -10.51 -12.19
N ILE A 237 -2.16 -9.92 -11.37
CA ILE A 237 -1.01 -9.11 -11.81
C ILE A 237 0.05 -9.91 -12.57
N ARG A 238 0.15 -11.23 -12.34
CA ARG A 238 1.16 -12.10 -12.96
C ARG A 238 1.14 -12.05 -14.49
N SER A 239 -0.04 -12.10 -15.10
CA SER A 239 -0.17 -12.07 -16.57
C SER A 239 0.32 -10.75 -17.17
N ARG A 240 0.33 -9.68 -16.39
CA ARG A 240 0.72 -8.32 -16.78
C ARG A 240 2.19 -7.98 -16.55
N GLU A 241 3.03 -8.97 -16.28
CA GLU A 241 4.46 -8.77 -15.92
C GLU A 241 4.63 -7.98 -14.61
N ILE A 242 3.75 -8.18 -13.65
CA ILE A 242 3.88 -7.59 -12.31
C ILE A 242 3.98 -8.72 -11.29
N SER A 243 4.91 -8.63 -10.37
CA SER A 243 5.05 -9.55 -9.25
C SER A 243 5.13 -8.82 -7.92
N ALA A 244 4.59 -9.44 -6.87
CA ALA A 244 4.65 -8.93 -5.51
C ALA A 244 5.38 -9.93 -4.60
N CYS A 245 6.26 -9.42 -3.74
CA CYS A 245 6.88 -10.15 -2.65
C CYS A 245 6.50 -9.45 -1.36
N LEU A 246 5.71 -10.12 -0.52
CA LEU A 246 5.24 -9.60 0.76
C LEU A 246 6.11 -10.19 1.86
N VAL A 247 6.78 -9.35 2.63
CA VAL A 247 7.56 -9.77 3.80
C VAL A 247 6.77 -9.43 5.06
N LEU A 248 6.65 -10.38 5.96
CA LEU A 248 5.86 -10.31 7.17
C LEU A 248 6.65 -10.92 8.34
N GLN A 249 6.48 -10.39 9.53
CA GLN A 249 7.02 -11.00 10.74
C GLN A 249 6.16 -12.20 11.18
N ALA A 250 4.84 -12.14 10.90
CA ALA A 250 3.90 -13.21 11.22
C ALA A 250 2.67 -13.14 10.28
N GLN A 251 2.04 -14.29 10.02
CA GLN A 251 0.81 -14.33 9.21
C GLN A 251 -0.38 -13.65 9.90
N SER A 252 -0.39 -13.64 11.23
CA SER A 252 -1.41 -12.93 12.03
C SER A 252 -1.47 -11.43 11.73
N GLN A 253 -0.35 -10.78 11.35
CA GLN A 253 -0.32 -9.39 10.94
C GLN A 253 -1.15 -9.16 9.68
N LEU A 254 -1.05 -10.04 8.68
CA LEU A 254 -1.84 -9.95 7.46
C LEU A 254 -3.33 -10.16 7.75
N LYS A 255 -3.66 -11.10 8.65
CA LYS A 255 -5.05 -11.37 9.09
C LYS A 255 -5.65 -10.18 9.84
N ALA A 256 -4.87 -9.44 10.61
CA ALA A 256 -5.34 -8.24 11.30
C ALA A 256 -5.83 -7.16 10.32
N ILE A 257 -5.15 -6.98 9.19
CA ILE A 257 -5.46 -5.96 8.17
C ILE A 257 -6.52 -6.44 7.18
N TYR A 258 -6.34 -7.62 6.61
CA TYR A 258 -7.17 -8.13 5.50
C TYR A 258 -8.25 -9.11 5.93
N LYS A 259 -8.31 -9.49 7.23
CA LYS A 259 -9.30 -10.42 7.80
C LYS A 259 -9.37 -11.72 6.98
N ASP A 260 -10.56 -12.13 6.57
CA ASP A 260 -10.78 -13.35 5.79
C ASP A 260 -10.07 -13.34 4.41
N ASN A 261 -9.79 -12.17 3.86
CA ASN A 261 -9.06 -12.04 2.59
C ASN A 261 -7.56 -12.38 2.71
N ALA A 262 -6.99 -12.42 3.93
CA ALA A 262 -5.59 -12.78 4.14
C ALA A 262 -5.26 -14.18 3.61
N ASP A 263 -6.13 -15.17 3.85
CA ASP A 263 -5.94 -16.54 3.36
C ASP A 263 -5.98 -16.60 1.83
N THR A 264 -6.79 -15.75 1.19
CA THR A 264 -6.81 -15.61 -0.27
C THR A 264 -5.51 -15.01 -0.80
N ILE A 265 -4.94 -14.00 -0.12
CA ILE A 265 -3.66 -13.40 -0.48
C ILE A 265 -2.55 -14.46 -0.41
N ILE A 266 -2.43 -15.17 0.74
CA ILE A 266 -1.43 -16.21 0.95
C ILE A 266 -1.58 -17.33 -0.10
N GLY A 267 -2.81 -17.78 -0.34
CA GLY A 267 -3.12 -18.85 -1.31
C GLY A 267 -2.78 -18.52 -2.77
N ASN A 268 -2.69 -17.23 -3.11
CA ASN A 268 -2.28 -16.77 -4.45
C ASN A 268 -0.75 -16.59 -4.60
N MET A 269 0.02 -16.71 -3.51
CA MET A 269 1.49 -16.68 -3.60
C MET A 269 2.01 -18.02 -4.08
N ASP A 270 2.77 -18.04 -5.18
CA ASP A 270 3.38 -19.26 -5.73
C ASP A 270 4.56 -19.76 -4.90
N THR A 271 5.20 -18.86 -4.18
CA THR A 271 6.38 -19.14 -3.35
C THR A 271 6.16 -18.60 -1.94
N SER A 272 6.45 -19.43 -0.94
CA SER A 272 6.49 -19.04 0.46
C SER A 272 7.84 -19.45 1.06
N ILE A 273 8.46 -18.54 1.82
CA ILE A 273 9.75 -18.79 2.49
C ILE A 273 9.57 -18.50 3.98
N PHE A 274 9.78 -19.51 4.81
CA PHE A 274 9.81 -19.35 6.26
C PHE A 274 11.26 -19.22 6.71
N LEU A 275 11.58 -18.10 7.33
CA LEU A 275 12.95 -17.77 7.79
C LEU A 275 13.17 -18.01 9.28
N GLY A 276 12.20 -18.61 9.96
CA GLY A 276 12.18 -18.78 11.40
C GLY A 276 11.22 -17.83 12.09
N GLY A 277 10.80 -18.17 13.29
CA GLY A 277 9.85 -17.37 14.09
C GLY A 277 9.22 -18.24 15.17
N LYS A 278 8.51 -17.57 16.10
CA LYS A 278 7.86 -18.24 17.25
C LYS A 278 6.36 -17.95 17.31
N GLU A 279 5.78 -17.29 16.31
CA GLU A 279 4.37 -16.91 16.33
C GLU A 279 3.50 -18.16 16.11
N PRO A 280 2.60 -18.52 17.07
CA PRO A 280 1.93 -19.81 17.08
C PRO A 280 1.05 -20.09 15.87
N THR A 281 0.37 -19.06 15.30
CA THR A 281 -0.50 -19.22 14.14
C THR A 281 0.31 -19.60 12.91
N THR A 282 1.42 -18.91 12.68
CA THR A 282 2.36 -19.20 11.58
C THR A 282 2.92 -20.61 11.69
N LEU A 283 3.37 -20.99 12.89
CA LEU A 283 3.92 -22.33 13.12
C LEU A 283 2.90 -23.44 12.91
N LYS A 284 1.67 -23.24 13.38
CA LYS A 284 0.57 -24.19 13.20
C LYS A 284 0.20 -24.38 11.73
N GLU A 285 0.07 -23.29 11.00
CA GLU A 285 -0.27 -23.35 9.58
C GLU A 285 0.85 -23.97 8.76
N LEU A 286 2.10 -23.64 9.07
CA LEU A 286 3.26 -24.23 8.41
C LEU A 286 3.37 -25.72 8.67
N ALA A 287 3.25 -26.18 9.91
CA ALA A 287 3.27 -27.60 10.26
C ALA A 287 2.19 -28.38 9.51
N ALA A 288 0.98 -27.82 9.41
CA ALA A 288 -0.13 -28.43 8.68
C ALA A 288 0.15 -28.57 7.16
N VAL A 289 0.78 -27.53 6.56
CA VAL A 289 1.12 -27.54 5.11
C VAL A 289 2.29 -28.47 4.82
N LEU A 290 3.27 -28.61 5.70
CA LEU A 290 4.36 -29.58 5.56
C LEU A 290 3.86 -31.03 5.54
N GLY A 291 2.75 -31.30 6.23
CA GLY A 291 2.11 -32.60 6.23
C GLY A 291 2.72 -33.58 7.23
N LYS A 292 2.41 -34.88 7.01
CA LYS A 292 2.79 -35.96 7.91
C LYS A 292 3.54 -37.06 7.18
N GLU A 293 4.49 -37.69 7.86
CA GLU A 293 5.08 -38.95 7.45
C GLU A 293 4.48 -40.11 8.26
N THR A 294 4.52 -41.30 7.67
CA THR A 294 4.10 -42.51 8.38
C THR A 294 5.31 -43.09 9.13
N ILE A 295 5.21 -43.19 10.43
CA ILE A 295 6.20 -43.85 11.26
C ILE A 295 5.67 -45.21 11.76
N ASP A 296 6.55 -46.21 11.84
CA ASP A 296 6.25 -47.48 12.41
C ASP A 296 6.63 -47.48 13.93
N THR A 297 5.65 -47.73 14.76
CA THR A 297 5.85 -47.80 16.23
C THR A 297 5.56 -49.19 16.70
N TYR A 298 6.35 -49.62 17.69
CA TYR A 298 6.21 -50.94 18.33
C TYR A 298 5.83 -50.73 19.78
N ASN A 299 4.68 -51.32 20.19
CA ASN A 299 4.34 -51.44 21.60
C ASN A 299 4.69 -52.86 22.07
N THR A 300 5.58 -52.94 23.03
CA THR A 300 5.90 -54.21 23.72
C THR A 300 5.04 -54.33 24.97
N GLY A 301 4.18 -55.33 24.99
CA GLY A 301 3.45 -55.71 26.23
C GLY A 301 4.13 -56.91 26.87
N GLU A 302 4.51 -56.78 28.13
CA GLU A 302 4.98 -57.90 28.97
C GLU A 302 3.88 -58.24 29.98
N SER A 303 3.33 -59.46 29.90
CA SER A 303 2.39 -59.94 30.89
C SER A 303 3.13 -60.92 31.84
N ARG A 304 3.17 -60.58 33.13
CA ARG A 304 3.76 -61.41 34.18
C ARG A 304 2.68 -62.25 34.85
N GLY A 305 2.41 -63.43 34.23
CA GLY A 305 1.59 -64.48 34.80
C GLY A 305 2.44 -65.73 35.11
N ARG A 306 1.79 -66.88 35.27
CA ARG A 306 2.47 -68.20 35.49
C ARG A 306 3.37 -68.57 34.29
N GLU A 307 3.13 -67.95 33.11
CA GLU A 307 4.01 -67.94 31.92
C GLU A 307 4.18 -66.54 31.49
N THR A 308 5.41 -66.06 31.20
CA THR A 308 5.72 -64.76 30.69
C THR A 308 5.42 -64.73 29.17
N SER A 309 4.46 -63.92 28.73
CA SER A 309 4.20 -63.78 27.30
C SER A 309 4.59 -62.37 26.85
N HIS A 310 5.32 -62.30 25.75
CA HIS A 310 5.68 -61.05 25.09
C HIS A 310 4.81 -60.86 23.87
N SER A 311 4.07 -59.74 23.79
CA SER A 311 3.34 -59.36 22.62
C SER A 311 3.98 -58.13 21.96
N LEU A 312 4.22 -58.22 20.66
CA LEU A 312 4.71 -57.12 19.82
C LEU A 312 3.52 -56.59 18.99
N ASN A 313 3.11 -55.39 19.31
CA ASN A 313 2.00 -54.80 18.58
C ASN A 313 2.53 -53.72 17.62
N TYR A 314 2.29 -53.91 16.32
CA TYR A 314 2.73 -53.04 15.25
C TYR A 314 1.68 -51.97 15.02
N GLN A 315 2.06 -50.68 15.09
CA GLN A 315 1.17 -49.56 14.77
C GLN A 315 1.84 -48.62 13.80
N LYS A 316 1.08 -48.17 12.78
CA LYS A 316 1.47 -47.07 11.89
C LYS A 316 0.84 -45.80 12.40
N LEU A 317 1.65 -44.81 12.70
CA LEU A 317 1.21 -43.47 13.14
C LEU A 317 1.66 -42.41 12.15
N GLY A 318 0.82 -41.41 11.96
CA GLY A 318 1.20 -40.21 11.20
C GLY A 318 1.92 -39.24 12.13
N LYS A 319 3.23 -39.03 11.95
CA LYS A 319 4.02 -37.98 12.61
C LYS A 319 4.10 -36.75 11.69
N GLU A 320 3.94 -35.55 12.23
CA GLU A 320 4.21 -34.32 11.48
C GLU A 320 5.67 -34.31 11.00
N LEU A 321 5.90 -33.89 9.74
CA LEU A 321 7.26 -33.80 9.18
C LEU A 321 8.15 -32.87 10.01
N MET A 322 7.58 -31.74 10.46
CA MET A 322 8.11 -30.86 11.49
C MET A 322 6.95 -30.38 12.35
N SER A 323 7.00 -30.64 13.64
CA SER A 323 6.01 -30.15 14.59
C SER A 323 6.23 -28.66 14.90
N GLN A 324 5.25 -28.02 15.55
CA GLN A 324 5.34 -26.59 15.87
C GLN A 324 6.54 -26.28 16.78
N ASP A 325 6.87 -27.16 17.71
CA ASP A 325 8.02 -27.05 18.60
C ASP A 325 9.35 -27.22 17.86
N GLU A 326 9.45 -28.17 16.91
CA GLU A 326 10.61 -28.32 16.05
C GLU A 326 10.82 -27.09 15.15
N LEU A 327 9.75 -26.52 14.58
CA LEU A 327 9.79 -25.30 13.80
C LEU A 327 10.22 -24.08 14.63
N ALA A 328 9.77 -23.99 15.89
CA ALA A 328 10.10 -22.88 16.78
C ALA A 328 11.60 -22.83 17.16
N VAL A 329 12.28 -23.97 17.12
CA VAL A 329 13.72 -24.12 17.44
C VAL A 329 14.58 -24.38 16.20
N MET A 330 14.03 -24.21 15.01
CA MET A 330 14.76 -24.39 13.76
C MET A 330 16.02 -23.53 13.74
N ASP A 331 17.13 -24.12 13.27
CA ASP A 331 18.42 -23.43 13.16
C ASP A 331 18.30 -22.10 12.41
N GLY A 332 18.88 -21.03 12.98
CA GLY A 332 18.82 -19.69 12.43
C GLY A 332 19.44 -19.53 11.04
N GLY A 333 20.32 -20.45 10.62
CA GLY A 333 20.90 -20.52 9.27
C GLY A 333 20.03 -21.27 8.25
N LYS A 334 18.90 -21.87 8.69
CA LYS A 334 17.99 -22.64 7.82
C LYS A 334 16.73 -21.84 7.45
N CYS A 335 16.13 -22.26 6.36
CA CYS A 335 14.81 -21.77 5.92
C CYS A 335 13.98 -22.91 5.31
N ILE A 336 12.67 -22.75 5.30
CA ILE A 336 11.76 -23.66 4.62
C ILE A 336 11.20 -22.95 3.39
N LEU A 337 11.45 -23.51 2.22
CA LEU A 337 10.97 -23.02 0.94
C LEU A 337 9.83 -23.90 0.45
N GLN A 338 8.71 -23.26 0.12
CA GLN A 338 7.54 -23.88 -0.48
C GLN A 338 7.33 -23.30 -1.86
N LEU A 339 7.19 -24.15 -2.86
CA LEU A 339 6.88 -23.77 -4.24
C LEU A 339 5.60 -24.50 -4.66
N ARG A 340 4.75 -23.84 -5.40
CA ARG A 340 3.53 -24.47 -5.94
C ARG A 340 3.88 -25.67 -6.82
N GLY A 341 3.27 -26.82 -6.53
CA GLY A 341 3.45 -28.05 -7.28
C GLY A 341 4.70 -28.87 -6.94
N VAL A 342 5.46 -28.46 -5.94
CA VAL A 342 6.67 -29.17 -5.50
C VAL A 342 6.61 -29.40 -3.98
N ARG A 343 7.26 -30.47 -3.50
CA ARG A 343 7.38 -30.73 -2.05
C ARG A 343 8.22 -29.63 -1.39
N PRO A 344 7.94 -29.27 -0.12
CA PRO A 344 8.74 -28.30 0.63
C PRO A 344 10.22 -28.71 0.73
N PHE A 345 11.07 -27.69 0.76
CA PHE A 345 12.52 -27.86 0.94
C PHE A 345 12.98 -27.25 2.26
N LEU A 346 13.78 -27.99 3.03
CA LEU A 346 14.62 -27.42 4.09
C LEU A 346 15.96 -27.03 3.46
N SER A 347 16.29 -25.76 3.48
CA SER A 347 17.47 -25.20 2.82
C SER A 347 18.28 -24.32 3.74
N ASP A 348 19.51 -24.04 3.36
CA ASP A 348 20.32 -23.02 4.02
C ASP A 348 19.90 -21.63 3.57
N LYS A 349 19.92 -20.66 4.49
CA LYS A 349 19.80 -19.24 4.11
C LYS A 349 21.03 -18.82 3.28
N TYR A 350 20.76 -18.01 2.27
CA TYR A 350 21.87 -17.51 1.43
C TYR A 350 22.72 -16.52 2.22
N ASP A 351 24.03 -16.73 2.18
CA ASP A 351 25.01 -15.80 2.74
C ASP A 351 25.22 -14.64 1.75
N ILE A 352 24.64 -13.48 2.06
CA ILE A 352 24.69 -12.30 1.19
C ILE A 352 26.11 -11.83 0.89
N THR A 353 27.08 -12.08 1.79
CA THR A 353 28.48 -11.68 1.59
C THR A 353 29.13 -12.40 0.40
N LYS A 354 28.58 -13.56 0.00
CA LYS A 354 29.02 -14.32 -1.18
C LYS A 354 28.40 -13.81 -2.50
N HIS A 355 27.47 -12.87 -2.44
CA HIS A 355 26.86 -12.34 -3.65
C HIS A 355 27.87 -11.47 -4.43
N PRO A 356 27.99 -11.63 -5.77
CA PRO A 356 28.97 -10.86 -6.57
C PRO A 356 28.86 -9.35 -6.43
N ASN A 357 27.64 -8.85 -6.15
CA ASN A 357 27.36 -7.43 -6.00
C ASN A 357 27.49 -6.93 -4.55
N PHE A 358 27.79 -7.80 -3.57
CA PHE A 358 27.95 -7.38 -2.17
C PHE A 358 28.96 -6.24 -2.03
N LYS A 359 30.05 -6.29 -2.79
CA LYS A 359 31.10 -5.26 -2.82
C LYS A 359 30.61 -3.84 -3.13
N TYR A 360 29.40 -3.69 -3.66
CA TYR A 360 28.77 -2.39 -3.99
C TYR A 360 27.76 -1.92 -2.92
N THR A 361 27.54 -2.70 -1.88
CA THR A 361 26.63 -2.33 -0.78
C THR A 361 27.33 -1.48 0.27
N ALA A 362 26.58 -0.69 1.03
CA ALA A 362 27.10 0.05 2.17
C ALA A 362 27.72 -0.88 3.22
N ASP A 363 27.16 -2.08 3.42
CA ASP A 363 27.68 -3.08 4.36
C ASP A 363 29.09 -3.55 3.99
N ALA A 364 29.47 -3.52 2.72
CA ALA A 364 30.82 -3.86 2.28
C ALA A 364 31.80 -2.68 2.45
N SER A 365 31.33 -1.44 2.31
CA SER A 365 32.14 -0.24 2.48
C SER A 365 31.26 1.00 2.60
N ASP A 366 31.51 1.85 3.60
CA ASP A 366 30.83 3.14 3.80
C ASP A 366 30.89 4.07 2.57
N LYS A 367 31.90 3.89 1.73
CA LYS A 367 32.06 4.64 0.46
C LYS A 367 30.94 4.37 -0.54
N ASN A 368 30.22 3.26 -0.39
CA ASN A 368 29.11 2.86 -1.25
C ASN A 368 27.76 3.41 -0.76
N THR A 369 27.74 4.13 0.37
CA THR A 369 26.52 4.73 0.91
C THR A 369 25.95 5.71 -0.11
N PHE A 370 24.65 5.54 -0.45
CA PHE A 370 23.97 6.41 -1.38
C PHE A 370 23.52 7.70 -0.67
N ASP A 371 24.04 8.83 -1.12
CA ASP A 371 23.64 10.14 -0.62
C ASP A 371 22.41 10.66 -1.38
N ILE A 372 21.23 10.52 -0.76
CA ILE A 372 19.96 10.94 -1.35
C ILE A 372 19.91 12.46 -1.52
N GLU A 373 20.42 13.25 -0.56
CA GLU A 373 20.38 14.71 -0.62
C GLU A 373 21.24 15.24 -1.76
N ALA A 374 22.45 14.70 -1.92
CA ALA A 374 23.31 15.02 -3.05
C ALA A 374 22.66 14.61 -4.39
N PHE A 375 21.99 13.46 -4.44
CA PHE A 375 21.30 12.99 -5.63
C PHE A 375 20.13 13.94 -6.01
N LEU A 376 19.29 14.33 -5.08
CA LEU A 376 18.17 15.23 -5.32
C LEU A 376 18.66 16.64 -5.72
N SER A 377 19.71 17.15 -5.07
CA SER A 377 20.29 18.47 -5.38
C SER A 377 20.93 18.51 -6.77
N THR A 378 21.48 17.40 -7.27
CA THR A 378 22.06 17.34 -8.63
C THR A 378 20.99 17.40 -9.74
N ARG A 379 19.77 17.02 -9.47
CA ARG A 379 18.66 17.13 -10.44
C ARG A 379 18.23 18.57 -10.70
N LEU A 380 18.44 19.47 -9.74
CA LEU A 380 18.15 20.90 -9.84
C LEU A 380 19.27 21.69 -10.54
N LYS A 381 20.42 21.06 -10.83
CA LYS A 381 21.49 21.72 -11.58
C LYS A 381 21.11 21.72 -13.05
N LEU A 382 20.69 22.89 -13.53
CA LEU A 382 20.61 23.22 -14.94
C LEU A 382 21.97 22.90 -15.59
N LYS A 383 21.97 22.10 -16.66
CA LYS A 383 23.21 21.87 -17.39
C LYS A 383 23.70 23.19 -17.95
N PRO A 384 25.00 23.51 -17.83
CA PRO A 384 25.54 24.82 -18.27
C PRO A 384 25.25 25.21 -19.72
N ASN A 385 24.82 24.26 -20.55
CA ASN A 385 24.55 24.41 -21.98
C ASN A 385 23.06 24.34 -22.36
N GLU A 386 22.13 24.32 -21.41
CA GLU A 386 20.71 24.42 -21.70
C GLU A 386 20.34 25.90 -21.85
N VAL A 387 19.96 26.30 -23.05
CA VAL A 387 19.42 27.63 -23.35
C VAL A 387 17.97 27.63 -22.88
N PHE A 388 17.66 28.47 -21.89
CA PHE A 388 16.29 28.70 -21.42
C PHE A 388 15.81 30.02 -22.02
N ASP A 389 14.63 29.99 -22.67
CA ASP A 389 13.93 31.21 -23.02
C ASP A 389 13.33 31.78 -21.71
N VAL A 390 13.91 32.90 -21.27
CA VAL A 390 13.41 33.64 -20.11
C VAL A 390 12.36 34.61 -20.64
N TYR A 391 11.10 34.36 -20.33
CA TYR A 391 10.02 35.32 -20.58
C TYR A 391 9.89 36.22 -19.33
N GLU A 392 10.19 37.54 -19.52
CA GLU A 392 9.81 38.54 -18.52
C GLU A 392 8.29 38.69 -18.58
N VAL A 393 7.61 38.32 -17.49
CA VAL A 393 6.20 38.63 -17.30
C VAL A 393 6.11 40.07 -16.84
N ASP A 394 5.65 40.96 -17.70
CA ASP A 394 5.36 42.35 -17.35
C ASP A 394 4.24 42.38 -16.30
N THR A 395 4.60 42.61 -15.05
CA THR A 395 3.65 42.78 -13.94
C THR A 395 3.08 44.21 -13.83
N GLN A 396 3.13 45.00 -14.92
CA GLN A 396 2.47 46.31 -15.00
C GLN A 396 1.11 46.16 -15.67
N GLY A 397 0.08 45.91 -14.89
CA GLY A 397 -1.29 45.94 -15.40
C GLY A 397 -2.31 45.15 -14.56
N ALA A 398 -2.37 45.41 -13.26
CA ALA A 398 -3.54 45.09 -12.43
C ALA A 398 -3.80 46.25 -11.47
#